data_ccb41f947dd0a84ced0a02ac89a8715d
#
_entry.id   ccb41f947dd0a84ced0a02ac89a8715d
#
_cell.length_a   1.000
_cell.length_b   1.000
_cell.length_c   1.000
_cell.angle_alpha   90.00
_cell.angle_beta   90.00
_cell.angle_gamma   90.00
#
_symmetry.space_group_name_H-M   'P 1'
#
loop_
_entity.id
_entity.type
_entity.pdbx_description
1 polymer ?
#
loop_
_entity_poly.entity_id
_entity_poly.type
_entity_poly.pdbx_seq_one_letter_code
_entity_poly.pdbx_strand_id
1 'polypeptide(L)'
;MTTDKHEVLLRMRAIELLAYWEGRLVTNRLMSWFGLSRQQASADIKRYNTLYNPDALIHDPSVKGYVPKASFQPVLTTAHINEYLNMLSGLVSESHALIAMPEPNLAAVQLPDRSVRPEVIREVLRACRNQSTLKMIYASMQNPQWHERMISPHTLVYTGFRWHVRAYCHQSEQFKDFLLSRIDRTPVVVAIESVDPTQDQHWHEE
;
A
#
# COMPACT_ATOMS: atom_id res chain seq x y z
N MET A 1 32.33 -3.36 5.80
CA MET A 1 31.87 -1.96 5.60
C MET A 1 30.77 -1.79 4.53
N THR A 2 30.48 -2.77 3.68
CA THR A 2 29.43 -2.68 2.63
C THR A 2 28.02 -3.04 3.13
N THR A 3 27.90 -3.97 4.07
CA THR A 3 26.64 -4.48 4.62
C THR A 3 25.84 -3.37 5.35
N ASP A 4 26.54 -2.56 6.15
CA ASP A 4 25.93 -1.47 6.94
C ASP A 4 25.23 -0.39 6.06
N LYS A 5 25.80 -0.09 4.89
CA LYS A 5 25.21 0.87 3.94
C LYS A 5 23.96 0.31 3.27
N HIS A 6 23.92 -0.99 3.00
CA HIS A 6 22.79 -1.64 2.35
C HIS A 6 21.58 -1.71 3.28
N GLU A 7 21.77 -2.12 4.53
CA GLU A 7 20.68 -2.16 5.52
C GLU A 7 20.08 -0.77 5.79
N VAL A 8 20.94 0.25 5.88
CA VAL A 8 20.46 1.64 6.01
C VAL A 8 19.60 2.03 4.82
N LEU A 9 20.03 1.71 3.60
CA LEU A 9 19.28 2.05 2.40
C LEU A 9 17.93 1.31 2.34
N LEU A 10 17.87 0.05 2.76
CA LEU A 10 16.62 -0.69 2.87
C LEU A 10 15.64 -0.02 3.83
N ARG A 11 16.12 0.43 4.99
CA ARG A 11 15.28 1.18 5.93
C ARG A 11 14.80 2.52 5.38
N MET A 12 15.64 3.24 4.63
CA MET A 12 15.23 4.50 3.97
C MET A 12 14.15 4.26 2.90
N ARG A 13 14.28 3.20 2.09
CA ARG A 13 13.25 2.79 1.14
C ARG A 13 11.95 2.39 1.82
N ALA A 14 12.04 1.67 2.94
CA ALA A 14 10.85 1.31 3.72
C ALA A 14 10.12 2.55 4.28
N ILE A 15 10.85 3.54 4.78
CA ILE A 15 10.29 4.82 5.23
C ILE A 15 9.53 5.50 4.09
N GLU A 16 10.14 5.56 2.91
CA GLU A 16 9.55 6.17 1.72
C GLU A 16 8.27 5.46 1.27
N LEU A 17 8.33 4.14 1.12
CA LEU A 17 7.18 3.34 0.68
C LEU A 17 6.02 3.41 1.67
N LEU A 18 6.28 3.34 2.99
CA LEU A 18 5.25 3.48 4.02
C LEU A 18 4.59 4.86 3.97
N ALA A 19 5.41 5.92 3.88
CA ALA A 19 4.89 7.28 3.80
C ALA A 19 4.05 7.47 2.53
N TYR A 20 4.54 7.00 1.39
CA TYR A 20 3.87 7.17 0.10
C TYR A 20 2.55 6.39 0.01
N TRP A 21 2.58 5.09 0.33
CA TRP A 21 1.44 4.20 0.13
C TRP A 21 0.45 4.18 1.29
N GLU A 22 0.92 4.29 2.53
CA GLU A 22 0.03 4.33 3.70
C GLU A 22 -0.39 5.75 4.12
N GLY A 23 0.31 6.77 3.63
CA GLY A 23 0.08 8.17 4.03
C GLY A 23 0.42 8.45 5.49
N ARG A 24 1.02 7.49 6.18
CA ARG A 24 1.36 7.55 7.60
C ARG A 24 2.53 6.63 7.91
N LEU A 25 3.51 7.15 8.64
CA LEU A 25 4.65 6.40 9.14
C LEU A 25 4.71 6.48 10.66
N VAL A 26 4.75 5.33 11.33
CA VAL A 26 4.95 5.24 12.78
C VAL A 26 6.24 4.50 13.11
N THR A 27 6.98 4.97 14.13
CA THR A 27 8.25 4.35 14.55
C THR A 27 8.10 2.87 14.90
N ASN A 28 6.98 2.48 15.51
CA ASN A 28 6.73 1.09 15.89
C ASN A 28 6.76 0.12 14.70
N ARG A 29 6.37 0.59 13.51
CA ARG A 29 6.42 -0.21 12.28
C ARG A 29 7.87 -0.54 11.90
N LEU A 30 8.75 0.44 11.92
CA LEU A 30 10.17 0.26 11.65
C LEU A 30 10.85 -0.59 12.73
N MET A 31 10.47 -0.38 13.99
CA MET A 31 10.98 -1.20 15.10
C MET A 31 10.66 -2.68 14.90
N SER A 32 9.41 -3.02 14.58
CA SER A 32 8.99 -4.41 14.40
C SER A 32 9.59 -5.08 13.17
N TRP A 33 9.79 -4.34 12.09
CA TRP A 33 10.30 -4.90 10.85
C TRP A 33 11.82 -5.12 10.84
N PHE A 34 12.54 -4.18 11.45
CA PHE A 34 14.01 -4.17 11.40
C PHE A 34 14.66 -4.47 12.74
N GLY A 35 13.89 -4.82 13.77
CA GLY A 35 14.42 -5.08 15.11
C GLY A 35 15.08 -3.85 15.76
N LEU A 36 14.65 -2.63 15.42
CA LEU A 36 15.28 -1.40 15.86
C LEU A 36 14.79 -0.94 17.23
N SER A 37 15.65 -0.24 17.96
CA SER A 37 15.22 0.57 19.10
C SER A 37 14.39 1.76 18.60
N ARG A 38 13.55 2.33 19.49
CA ARG A 38 12.76 3.52 19.18
C ARG A 38 13.64 4.70 18.80
N GLN A 39 14.77 4.82 19.47
CA GLN A 39 15.75 5.88 19.20
C GLN A 39 16.33 5.74 17.78
N GLN A 40 16.71 4.54 17.39
CA GLN A 40 17.22 4.27 16.05
C GLN A 40 16.16 4.50 14.97
N ALA A 41 14.93 4.05 15.17
CA ALA A 41 13.83 4.27 14.23
C ALA A 41 13.55 5.79 14.05
N SER A 42 13.55 6.56 15.13
CA SER A 42 13.39 8.02 15.06
C SER A 42 14.57 8.69 14.36
N ALA A 43 15.80 8.23 14.61
CA ALA A 43 16.99 8.75 13.94
C ALA A 43 16.96 8.45 12.42
N ASP A 44 16.50 7.28 12.04
CA ASP A 44 16.37 6.89 10.63
C ASP A 44 15.30 7.75 9.90
N ILE A 45 14.16 8.03 10.53
CA ILE A 45 13.16 8.95 9.96
C ILE A 45 13.74 10.37 9.81
N LYS A 46 14.43 10.87 10.84
CA LYS A 46 15.11 12.16 10.77
C LYS A 46 16.16 12.18 9.65
N ARG A 47 16.96 11.13 9.54
CA ARG A 47 17.96 10.96 8.48
C ARG A 47 17.34 11.00 7.09
N TYR A 48 16.26 10.26 6.86
CA TYR A 48 15.52 10.29 5.60
C TYR A 48 15.06 11.71 5.29
N ASN A 49 14.40 12.36 6.24
CA ASN A 49 13.82 13.70 6.09
C ASN A 49 14.86 14.84 6.01
N THR A 50 16.14 14.54 6.22
CA THR A 50 17.23 15.53 6.14
C THR A 50 18.13 15.29 4.94
N LEU A 51 18.50 14.02 4.66
CA LEU A 51 19.55 13.69 3.70
C LEU A 51 19.02 13.13 2.38
N TYR A 52 17.89 12.44 2.40
CA TYR A 52 17.36 11.76 1.21
C TYR A 52 16.22 12.55 0.56
N ASN A 53 15.25 12.96 1.35
CA ASN A 53 14.10 13.72 0.88
C ASN A 53 13.80 14.87 1.86
N PRO A 54 14.49 16.01 1.71
CA PRO A 54 14.42 17.10 2.69
C PRO A 54 13.00 17.61 2.92
N ASP A 55 12.62 17.70 4.18
CA ASP A 55 11.32 18.22 4.62
C ASP A 55 10.09 17.53 4.03
N ALA A 56 10.24 16.30 3.56
CA ALA A 56 9.16 15.54 2.93
C ALA A 56 8.09 15.04 3.92
N LEU A 57 8.48 14.82 5.18
CA LEU A 57 7.63 14.29 6.24
C LEU A 57 7.42 15.29 7.36
N ILE A 58 6.19 15.39 7.86
CA ILE A 58 5.81 16.23 9.01
C ILE A 58 5.34 15.32 10.14
N HIS A 59 5.78 15.62 11.37
CA HIS A 59 5.23 14.96 12.55
C HIS A 59 3.83 15.48 12.84
N ASP A 60 2.86 14.56 12.89
CA ASP A 60 1.47 14.86 13.21
C ASP A 60 1.06 14.12 14.50
N PRO A 61 0.83 14.86 15.59
CA PRO A 61 0.41 14.27 16.87
C PRO A 61 -0.95 13.56 16.80
N SER A 62 -1.85 13.99 15.91
CA SER A 62 -3.20 13.41 15.80
C SER A 62 -3.15 11.96 15.33
N VAL A 63 -2.25 11.64 14.43
CA VAL A 63 -2.00 10.28 13.95
C VAL A 63 -0.88 9.56 14.70
N LYS A 64 -0.27 10.22 15.69
CA LYS A 64 0.88 9.71 16.48
C LYS A 64 2.03 9.20 15.60
N GLY A 65 2.38 9.97 14.55
CA GLY A 65 3.38 9.56 13.57
C GLY A 65 3.79 10.68 12.64
N TYR A 66 4.35 10.30 11.50
CA TYR A 66 4.74 11.22 10.44
C TYR A 66 3.80 11.06 9.25
N VAL A 67 3.47 12.16 8.61
CA VAL A 67 2.66 12.21 7.40
C VAL A 67 3.46 12.84 6.25
N PRO A 68 3.32 12.38 5.02
CA PRO A 68 3.94 13.02 3.88
C PRO A 68 3.28 14.39 3.61
N LYS A 69 4.08 15.37 3.23
CA LYS A 69 3.57 16.65 2.69
C LYS A 69 2.84 16.41 1.37
N ALA A 70 1.96 17.34 0.99
CA ALA A 70 1.26 17.28 -0.31
C ALA A 70 2.24 17.25 -1.51
N SER A 71 3.42 17.84 -1.35
CA SER A 71 4.50 17.86 -2.34
C SER A 71 5.41 16.63 -2.31
N PHE A 72 5.11 15.63 -1.48
CA PHE A 72 5.94 14.44 -1.34
C PHE A 72 6.06 13.68 -2.65
N GLN A 73 7.30 13.44 -3.08
CA GLN A 73 7.64 12.58 -4.22
C GLN A 73 8.70 11.57 -3.79
N PRO A 74 8.56 10.29 -4.13
CA PRO A 74 9.59 9.30 -3.88
C PRO A 74 10.90 9.62 -4.60
N VAL A 75 12.04 9.36 -3.94
CA VAL A 75 13.40 9.62 -4.47
C VAL A 75 14.29 8.37 -4.46
N LEU A 76 13.94 7.35 -3.66
CA LEU A 76 14.70 6.10 -3.51
C LEU A 76 14.02 4.90 -4.14
N THR A 77 12.75 5.05 -4.52
CA THR A 77 11.90 4.00 -5.07
C THR A 77 11.24 4.49 -6.36
N THR A 78 10.73 3.56 -7.16
CA THR A 78 10.00 3.91 -8.39
C THR A 78 8.55 4.30 -8.12
N ALA A 79 8.12 4.24 -6.87
CA ALA A 79 6.72 4.40 -6.45
C ALA A 79 5.76 3.36 -7.07
N HIS A 80 6.29 2.26 -7.60
CA HIS A 80 5.44 1.18 -8.11
C HIS A 80 4.84 0.39 -6.93
N ILE A 81 3.56 0.07 -7.02
CA ILE A 81 2.83 -0.67 -5.98
C ILE A 81 3.53 -1.99 -5.61
N ASN A 82 4.13 -2.67 -6.57
CA ASN A 82 4.80 -3.94 -6.32
C ASN A 82 5.99 -3.81 -5.35
N GLU A 83 6.69 -2.69 -5.32
CA GLU A 83 7.78 -2.48 -4.34
C GLU A 83 7.23 -2.48 -2.91
N TYR A 84 6.12 -1.75 -2.69
CA TYR A 84 5.45 -1.69 -1.39
C TYR A 84 4.93 -3.08 -0.96
N LEU A 85 4.33 -3.80 -1.87
CA LEU A 85 3.67 -5.07 -1.58
C LEU A 85 4.68 -6.21 -1.40
N ASN A 86 5.77 -6.21 -2.16
CA ASN A 86 6.90 -7.11 -1.93
C ASN A 86 7.50 -6.88 -0.55
N MET A 87 7.61 -5.62 -0.13
CA MET A 87 8.08 -5.28 1.21
C MET A 87 7.13 -5.80 2.31
N LEU A 88 5.80 -5.68 2.13
CA LEU A 88 4.80 -6.19 3.08
C LEU A 88 4.81 -7.72 3.19
N SER A 89 5.01 -8.42 2.08
CA SER A 89 5.02 -9.90 2.04
C SER A 89 6.33 -10.53 2.53
N GLY A 90 7.30 -9.70 2.97
CA GLY A 90 8.62 -10.20 3.35
C GLY A 90 9.45 -10.71 2.17
N LEU A 91 8.96 -10.52 0.93
CA LEU A 91 9.66 -10.89 -0.31
C LEU A 91 10.71 -9.84 -0.72
N VAL A 92 11.14 -8.98 0.19
CA VAL A 92 12.33 -8.14 0.01
C VAL A 92 13.55 -9.05 0.17
N SER A 93 13.63 -10.03 -0.68
CA SER A 93 14.84 -10.78 -0.93
C SER A 93 15.77 -9.92 -1.78
N GLU A 94 17.05 -10.00 -1.54
CA GLU A 94 18.13 -9.32 -2.27
C GLU A 94 18.11 -9.53 -3.79
N SER A 95 17.22 -10.40 -4.29
CA SER A 95 17.11 -10.81 -5.69
C SER A 95 16.50 -9.77 -6.64
N HIS A 96 15.89 -8.68 -6.17
CA HIS A 96 15.40 -7.65 -7.09
C HIS A 96 16.51 -6.75 -7.67
N ALA A 97 17.71 -6.78 -7.11
CA ALA A 97 18.88 -6.14 -7.71
C ALA A 97 19.50 -6.97 -8.86
N LEU A 98 19.13 -8.24 -9.00
CA LEU A 98 19.71 -9.15 -9.99
C LEU A 98 18.93 -9.22 -11.31
N ILE A 99 17.73 -8.62 -11.40
CA ILE A 99 16.92 -8.61 -12.65
C ILE A 99 17.37 -7.51 -13.63
N ALA A 100 18.33 -6.70 -13.28
CA ALA A 100 18.85 -5.63 -14.14
C ALA A 100 20.09 -6.02 -14.96
N MET A 101 20.42 -7.30 -15.10
CA MET A 101 21.43 -7.74 -16.04
C MET A 101 20.78 -8.02 -17.40
N PRO A 102 21.08 -7.23 -18.45
CA PRO A 102 20.62 -7.53 -19.80
C PRO A 102 21.33 -8.78 -20.31
N GLU A 103 20.70 -9.92 -20.14
CA GLU A 103 21.11 -11.14 -20.82
C GLU A 103 20.67 -11.05 -22.28
N PRO A 104 21.58 -11.26 -23.25
CA PRO A 104 21.31 -11.05 -24.68
C PRO A 104 20.22 -11.94 -25.26
N ASN A 105 19.73 -12.95 -24.54
CA ASN A 105 18.70 -13.89 -24.95
C ASN A 105 17.45 -13.85 -24.04
N LEU A 106 17.30 -12.84 -23.17
CA LEU A 106 16.15 -12.68 -22.30
C LEU A 106 15.26 -11.55 -22.80
N ALA A 107 14.09 -11.88 -23.35
CA ALA A 107 13.06 -10.90 -23.68
C ALA A 107 12.04 -10.85 -22.53
N ALA A 108 12.03 -9.75 -21.78
CA ALA A 108 10.97 -9.50 -20.82
C ALA A 108 9.75 -8.90 -21.55
N VAL A 109 8.62 -9.59 -21.50
CA VAL A 109 7.34 -9.01 -21.94
C VAL A 109 6.90 -8.02 -20.86
N GLN A 110 6.93 -6.73 -21.19
CA GLN A 110 6.35 -5.71 -20.31
C GLN A 110 4.83 -5.92 -20.25
N LEU A 111 4.35 -6.37 -19.10
CA LEU A 111 2.93 -6.38 -18.85
C LEU A 111 2.42 -4.93 -18.79
N PRO A 112 1.19 -4.66 -19.25
CA PRO A 112 0.59 -3.34 -19.11
C PRO A 112 0.66 -2.86 -17.68
N ASP A 113 1.04 -1.60 -17.47
CA ASP A 113 1.03 -1.01 -16.13
C ASP A 113 -0.41 -1.06 -15.59
N ARG A 114 -0.56 -1.77 -14.48
CA ARG A 114 -1.81 -1.91 -13.73
C ARG A 114 -1.65 -1.33 -12.34
N SER A 115 -0.83 -0.29 -12.24
CA SER A 115 -0.60 0.40 -10.99
C SER A 115 -1.92 0.90 -10.41
N VAL A 116 -1.98 0.89 -9.10
CA VAL A 116 -3.11 1.43 -8.34
C VAL A 116 -2.66 2.75 -7.75
N ARG A 117 -3.51 3.75 -7.81
CA ARG A 117 -3.18 5.07 -7.27
C ARG A 117 -3.02 5.01 -5.75
N PRO A 118 -2.00 5.67 -5.18
CA PRO A 118 -1.75 5.64 -3.74
C PRO A 118 -2.94 6.08 -2.89
N GLU A 119 -3.72 7.05 -3.37
CA GLU A 119 -4.91 7.56 -2.69
C GLU A 119 -5.97 6.47 -2.52
N VAL A 120 -6.15 5.63 -3.53
CA VAL A 120 -7.08 4.48 -3.48
C VAL A 120 -6.60 3.48 -2.43
N ILE A 121 -5.32 3.10 -2.47
CA ILE A 121 -4.73 2.14 -1.52
C ILE A 121 -4.84 2.66 -0.08
N ARG A 122 -4.53 3.94 0.15
CA ARG A 122 -4.59 4.54 1.50
C ARG A 122 -5.99 4.44 2.10
N GLU A 123 -7.01 4.81 1.32
CA GLU A 123 -8.39 4.78 1.80
C GLU A 123 -8.88 3.34 2.02
N VAL A 124 -8.57 2.42 1.11
CA VAL A 124 -8.94 1.01 1.25
C VAL A 124 -8.26 0.39 2.48
N LEU A 125 -6.94 0.59 2.65
CA LEU A 125 -6.22 0.10 3.83
C LEU A 125 -6.77 0.69 5.13
N ARG A 126 -7.08 1.99 5.13
CA ARG A 126 -7.67 2.65 6.29
C ARG A 126 -9.03 2.04 6.64
N ALA A 127 -9.86 1.82 5.63
CA ALA A 127 -11.18 1.25 5.84
C ALA A 127 -11.13 -0.20 6.31
N CYS A 128 -10.23 -1.03 5.76
CA CYS A 128 -10.01 -2.40 6.26
C CYS A 128 -9.60 -2.41 7.74
N ARG A 129 -8.68 -1.50 8.14
CA ARG A 129 -8.19 -1.43 9.53
C ARG A 129 -9.24 -0.92 10.51
N ASN A 130 -10.08 0.02 10.08
CA ASN A 130 -11.07 0.69 10.91
C ASN A 130 -12.47 0.08 10.78
N GLN A 131 -12.62 -0.99 10.00
CA GLN A 131 -13.92 -1.61 9.70
C GLN A 131 -14.94 -0.56 9.27
N SER A 132 -14.60 0.22 8.23
CA SER A 132 -15.42 1.34 7.75
C SER A 132 -15.95 1.05 6.35
N THR A 133 -17.16 1.51 6.06
CA THR A 133 -17.76 1.44 4.72
C THR A 133 -17.21 2.55 3.83
N LEU A 134 -16.86 2.18 2.60
CA LEU A 134 -16.39 3.08 1.55
C LEU A 134 -17.43 3.26 0.46
N LYS A 135 -17.58 4.49 0.00
CA LYS A 135 -18.20 4.84 -1.26
C LYS A 135 -17.14 5.05 -2.32
N MET A 136 -17.29 4.39 -3.47
CA MET A 136 -16.36 4.47 -4.59
C MET A 136 -17.09 4.53 -5.93
N ILE A 137 -16.41 5.04 -6.96
CA ILE A 137 -16.84 4.95 -8.35
C ILE A 137 -16.09 3.79 -9.01
N TYR A 138 -16.82 2.82 -9.53
CA TYR A 138 -16.28 1.56 -9.99
C TYR A 138 -16.86 1.13 -11.34
N ALA A 139 -16.01 0.62 -12.24
CA ALA A 139 -16.41 -0.01 -13.50
C ALA A 139 -16.17 -1.53 -13.44
N SER A 140 -17.24 -2.32 -13.53
CA SER A 140 -17.12 -3.78 -13.57
C SER A 140 -16.89 -4.28 -15.00
N MET A 141 -16.54 -5.58 -15.16
CA MET A 141 -16.44 -6.19 -16.50
C MET A 141 -17.80 -6.33 -17.18
N GLN A 142 -18.85 -6.62 -16.40
CA GLN A 142 -20.19 -6.80 -16.91
C GLN A 142 -20.88 -5.46 -17.22
N ASN A 143 -20.48 -4.41 -16.49
CA ASN A 143 -20.96 -3.06 -16.72
C ASN A 143 -19.78 -2.10 -16.74
N PRO A 144 -19.23 -1.77 -17.93
CA PRO A 144 -18.05 -0.92 -18.08
C PRO A 144 -18.32 0.57 -17.78
N GLN A 145 -19.57 0.96 -17.58
CA GLN A 145 -19.91 2.31 -17.15
C GLN A 145 -19.52 2.50 -15.68
N TRP A 146 -19.13 3.72 -15.33
CA TRP A 146 -18.78 4.10 -13.99
C TRP A 146 -20.02 4.23 -13.11
N HIS A 147 -20.08 3.40 -12.06
CA HIS A 147 -21.20 3.43 -11.10
C HIS A 147 -20.70 3.62 -9.68
N GLU A 148 -21.50 4.26 -8.89
CA GLU A 148 -21.28 4.34 -7.45
C GLU A 148 -21.47 2.97 -6.81
N ARG A 149 -20.54 2.61 -5.91
CA ARG A 149 -20.59 1.40 -5.09
C ARG A 149 -20.30 1.74 -3.63
N MET A 150 -21.05 1.13 -2.74
CA MET A 150 -20.74 1.11 -1.31
C MET A 150 -20.24 -0.27 -0.93
N ILE A 151 -19.07 -0.32 -0.31
CA ILE A 151 -18.41 -1.55 0.07
C ILE A 151 -17.90 -1.48 1.52
N SER A 152 -17.98 -2.60 2.24
CA SER A 152 -17.29 -2.80 3.52
C SER A 152 -16.07 -3.69 3.27
N PRO A 153 -14.87 -3.10 3.07
CA PRO A 153 -13.67 -3.85 2.72
C PRO A 153 -13.05 -4.50 3.94
N HIS A 154 -12.47 -5.71 3.79
CA HIS A 154 -11.76 -6.36 4.89
C HIS A 154 -10.35 -6.86 4.53
N THR A 155 -10.09 -7.31 3.29
CA THR A 155 -8.79 -7.88 2.95
C THR A 155 -8.31 -7.47 1.56
N LEU A 156 -7.04 -7.07 1.47
CA LEU A 156 -6.35 -6.87 0.20
C LEU A 156 -5.78 -8.20 -0.29
N VAL A 157 -6.05 -8.53 -1.55
CA VAL A 157 -5.63 -9.79 -2.19
C VAL A 157 -4.79 -9.50 -3.43
N TYR A 158 -3.62 -10.11 -3.50
CA TYR A 158 -2.77 -10.10 -4.69
C TYR A 158 -2.80 -11.46 -5.38
N THR A 159 -3.21 -11.49 -6.65
CA THR A 159 -3.33 -12.73 -7.43
C THR A 159 -2.09 -13.02 -8.29
N GLY A 160 -0.95 -12.38 -8.02
CA GLY A 160 0.24 -12.44 -8.87
C GLY A 160 0.24 -11.45 -10.04
N PHE A 161 -0.92 -10.97 -10.46
CA PHE A 161 -1.07 -10.03 -11.59
C PHE A 161 -1.85 -8.77 -11.24
N ARG A 162 -2.76 -8.83 -10.25
CA ARG A 162 -3.71 -7.76 -9.95
C ARG A 162 -3.99 -7.68 -8.47
N TRP A 163 -4.28 -6.46 -8.04
CA TRP A 163 -4.70 -6.16 -6.69
C TRP A 163 -6.22 -6.06 -6.63
N HIS A 164 -6.77 -6.82 -5.70
CA HIS A 164 -8.17 -6.82 -5.37
C HIS A 164 -8.37 -6.41 -3.91
N VAL A 165 -9.53 -5.93 -3.60
CA VAL A 165 -10.03 -5.87 -2.23
C VAL A 165 -11.25 -6.78 -2.11
N ARG A 166 -11.20 -7.70 -1.16
CA ARG A 166 -12.35 -8.48 -0.73
C ARG A 166 -13.23 -7.60 0.13
N ALA A 167 -14.52 -7.47 -0.23
CA ALA A 167 -15.43 -6.57 0.43
C ALA A 167 -16.87 -7.03 0.30
N TYR A 168 -17.69 -6.72 1.30
CA TYR A 168 -19.14 -6.80 1.17
C TYR A 168 -19.65 -5.65 0.29
N CYS A 169 -20.43 -5.96 -0.72
CA CYS A 169 -21.07 -4.99 -1.60
C CYS A 169 -22.52 -4.72 -1.15
N HIS A 170 -22.81 -3.52 -0.66
CA HIS A 170 -24.12 -3.18 -0.14
C HIS A 170 -25.22 -3.17 -1.22
N GLN A 171 -24.89 -2.95 -2.52
CA GLN A 171 -25.88 -2.97 -3.60
C GLN A 171 -26.27 -4.39 -4.04
N SER A 172 -25.39 -5.36 -3.91
CA SER A 172 -25.67 -6.74 -4.30
C SER A 172 -25.79 -7.69 -3.12
N GLU A 173 -25.62 -7.16 -1.90
CA GLU A 173 -25.74 -7.89 -0.63
C GLU A 173 -24.87 -9.17 -0.58
N GLN A 174 -23.64 -9.08 -1.14
CA GLN A 174 -22.72 -10.21 -1.27
C GLN A 174 -21.27 -9.77 -1.09
N PHE A 175 -20.43 -10.67 -0.58
CA PHE A 175 -18.98 -10.51 -0.61
C PHE A 175 -18.43 -10.73 -2.01
N LYS A 176 -17.60 -9.81 -2.48
CA LYS A 176 -17.01 -9.80 -3.82
C LYS A 176 -15.60 -9.27 -3.82
N ASP A 177 -14.86 -9.60 -4.87
CA ASP A 177 -13.54 -9.07 -5.14
C ASP A 177 -13.63 -7.87 -6.08
N PHE A 178 -13.12 -6.73 -5.63
CA PHE A 178 -13.07 -5.51 -6.42
C PHE A 178 -11.63 -5.24 -6.86
N LEU A 179 -11.43 -5.12 -8.17
CA LEU A 179 -10.13 -4.83 -8.76
C LEU A 179 -9.78 -3.35 -8.51
N LEU A 180 -8.70 -3.08 -7.76
CA LEU A 180 -8.35 -1.72 -7.33
C LEU A 180 -8.07 -0.77 -8.49
N SER A 181 -7.49 -1.26 -9.59
CA SER A 181 -7.23 -0.44 -10.79
C SER A 181 -8.49 0.00 -11.54
N ARG A 182 -9.67 -0.47 -11.13
CA ARG A 182 -10.99 -0.09 -11.68
C ARG A 182 -11.75 0.87 -10.78
N ILE A 183 -11.10 1.43 -9.79
CA ILE A 183 -11.66 2.50 -8.96
C ILE A 183 -11.24 3.83 -9.59
N ASP A 184 -12.23 4.64 -10.05
CA ASP A 184 -11.94 5.88 -10.77
C ASP A 184 -11.41 6.99 -9.88
N ARG A 185 -12.07 7.24 -8.75
CA ARG A 185 -11.75 8.34 -7.82
C ARG A 185 -11.33 7.80 -6.47
N THR A 186 -10.70 8.66 -5.67
CA THR A 186 -10.38 8.32 -4.28
C THR A 186 -11.68 7.95 -3.55
N PRO A 187 -11.75 6.73 -2.97
CA PRO A 187 -12.91 6.31 -2.17
C PRO A 187 -13.10 7.20 -0.94
N VAL A 188 -14.32 7.32 -0.48
CA VAL A 188 -14.68 8.16 0.67
C VAL A 188 -15.36 7.30 1.73
N VAL A 189 -14.97 7.47 2.99
CA VAL A 189 -15.65 6.85 4.12
C VAL A 189 -17.08 7.43 4.26
N VAL A 190 -18.05 6.55 4.43
CA VAL A 190 -19.46 6.94 4.64
C VAL A 190 -19.96 6.43 6.01
N ALA A 191 -20.96 7.12 6.56
CA ALA A 191 -21.56 6.79 7.84
C ALA A 191 -22.59 5.63 7.71
N ILE A 192 -22.16 4.52 7.07
CA ILE A 192 -22.91 3.27 6.97
C ILE A 192 -22.13 2.24 7.77
N GLU A 193 -22.85 1.47 8.58
CA GLU A 193 -22.25 0.41 9.37
C GLU A 193 -21.55 -0.61 8.46
N SER A 194 -20.34 -0.99 8.85
CA SER A 194 -19.57 -1.99 8.12
C SER A 194 -20.10 -3.38 8.43
N VAL A 195 -20.12 -4.23 7.42
CA VAL A 195 -20.47 -5.64 7.58
C VAL A 195 -19.27 -6.39 8.15
N ASP A 196 -19.52 -7.22 9.17
CA ASP A 196 -18.49 -7.99 9.85
C ASP A 196 -17.80 -8.97 8.87
N PRO A 197 -16.46 -8.94 8.74
CA PRO A 197 -15.70 -9.87 7.91
C PRO A 197 -15.94 -11.34 8.18
N THR A 198 -16.31 -11.71 9.42
CA THR A 198 -16.61 -13.09 9.80
C THR A 198 -17.84 -13.68 9.09
N GLN A 199 -18.67 -12.82 8.48
CA GLN A 199 -19.82 -13.25 7.68
C GLN A 199 -19.43 -13.70 6.27
N ASP A 200 -18.17 -13.50 5.84
CA ASP A 200 -17.66 -13.98 4.55
C ASP A 200 -17.28 -15.47 4.66
N GLN A 201 -18.26 -16.34 4.55
CA GLN A 201 -18.07 -17.80 4.65
C GLN A 201 -17.05 -18.31 3.63
N HIS A 202 -17.10 -17.83 2.39
CA HIS A 202 -16.18 -18.25 1.33
C HIS A 202 -14.73 -17.84 1.57
N TRP A 203 -14.48 -16.86 2.43
CA TRP A 203 -13.13 -16.46 2.79
C TRP A 203 -12.48 -17.38 3.85
N HIS A 204 -13.28 -18.11 4.58
CA HIS A 204 -12.85 -18.96 5.69
C HIS A 204 -12.89 -20.46 5.37
N GLU A 205 -13.28 -20.83 4.13
CA GLU A 205 -13.41 -22.23 3.68
C GLU A 205 -12.10 -22.82 3.10
N GLU A 206 -10.90 -22.24 3.33
CA GLU A 206 -9.61 -22.83 2.96
C GLU A 206 -8.98 -23.64 4.09
#